data_15e1e867be5ce70983fd5ae7917ded41
#
_entry.id   15e1e867be5ce70983fd5ae7917ded41
#
_cell.length_a   1.000
_cell.length_b   1.000
_cell.length_c   1.000
_cell.angle_alpha   90.00
_cell.angle_beta   90.00
_cell.angle_gamma   90.00
#
_symmetry.space_group_name_H-M   'P 1'
#
loop_
_entity.id
_entity.type
_entity.pdbx_description
1 polymer ?
#
loop_
_entity_poly.entity_id
_entity_poly.type
_entity_poly.pdbx_seq_one_letter_code
_entity_poly.pdbx_strand_id
1 'polypeptide(L)'
;MSIVTIIGSGMMGAAMARPASDNGHHVRLAGSPLDNFIIDALKAGKDHPTLKRSFAGVSGEFYSADELEPALKGADVVVAGISSFGVDWFADHVLPLLAPGTLVVSITKGLRLEADDSLQIFPRYFASRRPDVDFAAVGGPCICFELFDRRQTMVCYCGEKMEAVRKARSVFATSYYHIMCSDDAVGVECSAALKNAYAMGVSLAVGLAEREKGIADARGITENCIPGAPDLNPVYNPQAALFAQSCLEMRRFVELMGGNGNFVAGLPGAGDLYVTVFGGRTRRLGTLLGRGMTYSQVREALSGVTLEAAAIITRAAEFLRRAQKSGKADPKLFPLMMHMDSILNAESPAAPDWDAFGGF
;
A
#
# COMPACT_ATOMS: atom_id res chain seq x y z
N MET A 1 -29.12 -3.98 0.28
CA MET A 1 -28.33 -3.53 1.45
C MET A 1 -27.48 -4.70 1.88
N SER A 2 -26.16 -4.52 1.99
CA SER A 2 -25.22 -5.57 2.41
C SER A 2 -24.63 -5.24 3.77
N ILE A 3 -24.12 -6.25 4.47
CA ILE A 3 -23.29 -6.08 5.66
C ILE A 3 -21.83 -6.06 5.19
N VAL A 4 -21.14 -4.93 5.41
CA VAL A 4 -19.74 -4.72 5.06
C VAL A 4 -18.93 -4.66 6.33
N THR A 5 -18.12 -5.69 6.59
CA THR A 5 -17.23 -5.73 7.76
C THR A 5 -15.81 -5.33 7.35
N ILE A 6 -15.26 -4.32 7.98
CA ILE A 6 -13.89 -3.83 7.74
C ILE A 6 -13.02 -4.30 8.90
N ILE A 7 -12.01 -5.11 8.61
CA ILE A 7 -11.04 -5.60 9.59
C ILE A 7 -9.77 -4.76 9.51
N GLY A 8 -9.43 -4.10 10.60
CA GLY A 8 -8.36 -3.11 10.68
C GLY A 8 -8.91 -1.69 10.62
N SER A 9 -8.90 -1.03 11.77
CA SER A 9 -9.43 0.32 11.94
C SER A 9 -8.40 1.43 11.68
N GLY A 10 -7.24 1.10 11.08
CA GLY A 10 -6.27 2.09 10.62
C GLY A 10 -6.89 3.08 9.62
N MET A 11 -6.17 4.16 9.30
CA MET A 11 -6.69 5.28 8.49
C MET A 11 -7.38 4.84 7.18
N MET A 12 -6.78 3.90 6.41
CA MET A 12 -7.35 3.49 5.13
C MET A 12 -8.54 2.54 5.31
N GLY A 13 -8.46 1.58 6.24
CA GLY A 13 -9.61 0.72 6.58
C GLY A 13 -10.79 1.55 7.03
N ALA A 14 -10.57 2.47 7.97
CA ALA A 14 -11.60 3.39 8.45
C ALA A 14 -12.19 4.27 7.33
N ALA A 15 -11.36 4.72 6.38
CA ALA A 15 -11.83 5.54 5.25
C ALA A 15 -12.77 4.77 4.31
N MET A 16 -12.60 3.45 4.16
CA MET A 16 -13.49 2.60 3.35
C MET A 16 -14.91 2.51 3.91
N ALA A 17 -15.11 2.82 5.18
CA ALA A 17 -16.45 2.89 5.79
C ALA A 17 -17.33 3.96 5.12
N ARG A 18 -16.73 5.05 4.65
CA ARG A 18 -17.48 6.18 4.07
C ARG A 18 -18.20 5.80 2.78
N PRO A 19 -17.55 5.30 1.71
CA PRO A 19 -18.27 4.95 0.48
C PRO A 19 -19.26 3.80 0.68
N ALA A 20 -18.97 2.82 1.54
CA ALA A 20 -19.92 1.75 1.84
C ALA A 20 -21.19 2.30 2.52
N SER A 21 -21.03 3.16 3.52
CA SER A 21 -22.15 3.80 4.23
C SER A 21 -22.96 4.72 3.31
N ASP A 22 -22.29 5.52 2.47
CA ASP A 22 -22.97 6.44 1.55
C ASP A 22 -23.78 5.70 0.47
N ASN A 23 -23.43 4.46 0.15
CA ASN A 23 -24.22 3.55 -0.70
C ASN A 23 -25.34 2.80 0.05
N GLY A 24 -25.58 3.15 1.32
CA GLY A 24 -26.66 2.57 2.12
C GLY A 24 -26.37 1.16 2.66
N HIS A 25 -25.11 0.76 2.71
CA HIS A 25 -24.72 -0.50 3.34
C HIS A 25 -24.53 -0.34 4.85
N HIS A 26 -24.73 -1.43 5.60
CA HIS A 26 -24.46 -1.47 7.03
C HIS A 26 -22.97 -1.80 7.25
N VAL A 27 -22.24 -0.89 7.88
CA VAL A 27 -20.79 -1.01 8.07
C VAL A 27 -20.49 -1.51 9.47
N ARG A 28 -19.62 -2.52 9.58
CA ARG A 28 -19.01 -2.95 10.82
C ARG A 28 -17.52 -2.69 10.74
N LEU A 29 -17.00 -1.83 11.61
CA LEU A 29 -15.57 -1.56 11.68
C LEU A 29 -15.00 -2.30 12.89
N ALA A 30 -14.13 -3.27 12.62
CA ALA A 30 -13.47 -4.09 13.64
C ALA A 30 -11.98 -3.76 13.73
N GLY A 31 -11.46 -3.70 14.96
CA GLY A 31 -10.05 -3.53 15.23
C GLY A 31 -9.22 -4.75 14.83
N SER A 32 -7.92 -4.53 14.73
CA SER A 32 -6.89 -5.56 14.78
C SER A 32 -6.16 -5.48 16.14
N PRO A 33 -5.28 -6.44 16.47
CA PRO A 33 -4.52 -6.38 17.73
C PRO A 33 -3.74 -5.08 17.94
N LEU A 34 -3.49 -4.30 16.88
CA LEU A 34 -2.67 -3.09 16.92
C LEU A 34 -3.48 -1.80 17.04
N ASP A 35 -4.79 -1.83 16.83
CA ASP A 35 -5.60 -0.61 16.67
C ASP A 35 -6.90 -0.59 17.49
N ASN A 36 -7.02 -1.43 18.52
CA ASN A 36 -8.18 -1.42 19.44
C ASN A 36 -8.43 -0.05 20.09
N PHE A 37 -7.37 0.72 20.38
CA PHE A 37 -7.51 2.08 20.93
C PHE A 37 -8.30 3.02 20.00
N ILE A 38 -8.30 2.75 18.69
CA ILE A 38 -9.12 3.48 17.71
C ILE A 38 -10.59 3.11 17.90
N ILE A 39 -10.89 1.82 18.03
CA ILE A 39 -12.25 1.33 18.27
C ILE A 39 -12.81 1.88 19.57
N ASP A 40 -12.01 1.91 20.65
CA ASP A 40 -12.41 2.46 21.94
C ASP A 40 -12.78 3.96 21.82
N ALA A 41 -11.99 4.72 21.08
CA ALA A 41 -12.30 6.13 20.82
C ALA A 41 -13.62 6.30 20.05
N LEU A 42 -13.86 5.47 19.01
CA LEU A 42 -15.07 5.52 18.21
C LEU A 42 -16.32 5.06 19.00
N LYS A 43 -16.21 4.00 19.81
CA LYS A 43 -17.26 3.55 20.75
C LYS A 43 -17.61 4.65 21.76
N ALA A 44 -16.63 5.47 22.15
CA ALA A 44 -16.85 6.63 23.03
C ALA A 44 -17.39 7.89 22.31
N GLY A 45 -17.73 7.79 21.01
CA GLY A 45 -18.25 8.91 20.21
C GLY A 45 -17.20 9.99 19.87
N LYS A 46 -15.91 9.67 20.04
CA LYS A 46 -14.80 10.59 19.69
C LYS A 46 -14.42 10.46 18.22
N ASP A 47 -13.72 11.47 17.72
CA ASP A 47 -13.11 11.43 16.40
C ASP A 47 -12.08 10.28 16.30
N HIS A 48 -11.93 9.73 15.09
CA HIS A 48 -10.90 8.74 14.81
C HIS A 48 -9.49 9.31 15.11
N PRO A 49 -8.70 8.69 16.01
CA PRO A 49 -7.48 9.32 16.58
C PRO A 49 -6.42 9.69 15.55
N THR A 50 -6.28 8.90 14.48
CA THR A 50 -5.25 9.10 13.45
C THR A 50 -5.80 9.71 12.16
N LEU A 51 -7.01 9.34 11.73
CA LEU A 51 -7.67 9.94 10.55
C LEU A 51 -8.16 11.37 10.83
N LYS A 52 -8.38 11.72 12.12
CA LYS A 52 -8.88 13.03 12.57
C LYS A 52 -10.21 13.40 11.91
N ARG A 53 -11.13 12.44 11.85
CA ARG A 53 -12.46 12.61 11.27
C ARG A 53 -13.52 11.99 12.19
N SER A 54 -14.66 12.66 12.26
CA SER A 54 -15.84 12.15 12.95
C SER A 54 -16.53 11.05 12.15
N PHE A 55 -16.92 9.98 12.84
CA PHE A 55 -17.75 8.91 12.29
C PHE A 55 -19.26 9.16 12.45
N ALA A 56 -19.67 10.34 12.95
CA ALA A 56 -21.06 10.75 12.93
C ALA A 56 -21.59 10.70 11.48
N GLY A 57 -22.70 9.99 11.28
CA GLY A 57 -23.28 9.78 9.95
C GLY A 57 -22.63 8.67 9.10
N VAL A 58 -21.73 7.87 9.66
CA VAL A 58 -21.39 6.55 9.11
C VAL A 58 -22.34 5.54 9.71
N SER A 59 -23.12 4.85 8.87
CA SER A 59 -24.07 3.83 9.32
C SER A 59 -23.32 2.57 9.73
N GLY A 60 -23.32 2.23 11.02
CA GLY A 60 -22.69 0.97 11.44
C GLY A 60 -22.31 0.87 12.90
N GLU A 61 -21.51 -0.13 13.21
CA GLU A 61 -21.10 -0.58 14.54
C GLU A 61 -19.60 -0.72 14.64
N PHE A 62 -19.06 -0.69 15.88
CA PHE A 62 -17.64 -0.80 16.17
C PHE A 62 -17.37 -2.03 17.03
N TYR A 63 -16.37 -2.84 16.64
CA TYR A 63 -16.00 -4.08 17.28
C TYR A 63 -14.50 -4.08 17.65
N SER A 64 -14.16 -4.56 18.84
CA SER A 64 -12.77 -4.77 19.24
C SER A 64 -12.18 -6.00 18.54
N ALA A 65 -10.86 -6.17 18.55
CA ALA A 65 -10.19 -7.30 17.89
C ALA A 65 -10.55 -8.68 18.48
N ASP A 66 -11.05 -8.75 19.68
CA ASP A 66 -11.59 -9.95 20.34
C ASP A 66 -13.06 -10.23 19.98
N GLU A 67 -13.72 -9.32 19.28
CA GLU A 67 -15.12 -9.44 18.85
C GLU A 67 -15.22 -9.80 17.33
N LEU A 68 -14.25 -10.56 16.79
CA LEU A 68 -14.24 -10.91 15.35
C LEU A 68 -15.46 -11.74 14.92
N GLU A 69 -15.87 -12.74 15.70
CA GLU A 69 -17.02 -13.59 15.35
C GLU A 69 -18.32 -12.79 15.20
N PRO A 70 -18.74 -11.96 16.19
CA PRO A 70 -19.93 -11.13 16.01
C PRO A 70 -19.78 -10.10 14.91
N ALA A 71 -18.57 -9.53 14.69
CA ALA A 71 -18.32 -8.58 13.62
C ALA A 71 -18.48 -9.22 12.22
N LEU A 72 -18.09 -10.47 12.05
CA LEU A 72 -18.13 -11.22 10.79
C LEU A 72 -19.43 -11.95 10.53
N LYS A 73 -20.27 -12.14 11.54
CA LYS A 73 -21.53 -12.89 11.41
C LYS A 73 -22.44 -12.30 10.34
N GLY A 74 -22.68 -13.06 9.28
CA GLY A 74 -23.55 -12.65 8.17
C GLY A 74 -22.97 -11.56 7.28
N ALA A 75 -21.66 -11.30 7.33
CA ALA A 75 -20.99 -10.36 6.45
C ALA A 75 -21.03 -10.81 4.98
N ASP A 76 -21.55 -9.97 4.09
CA ASP A 76 -21.56 -10.20 2.64
C ASP A 76 -20.21 -9.84 2.02
N VAL A 77 -19.55 -8.81 2.59
CA VAL A 77 -18.27 -8.29 2.14
C VAL A 77 -17.38 -8.03 3.34
N VAL A 78 -16.13 -8.49 3.28
CA VAL A 78 -15.12 -8.24 4.29
C VAL A 78 -13.97 -7.46 3.66
N VAL A 79 -13.61 -6.31 4.24
CA VAL A 79 -12.43 -5.54 3.80
C VAL A 79 -11.24 -5.93 4.65
N ALA A 80 -10.17 -6.41 4.01
CA ALA A 80 -8.87 -6.60 4.66
C ALA A 80 -8.12 -5.25 4.71
N GLY A 81 -8.38 -4.48 5.78
CA GLY A 81 -7.84 -3.13 6.02
C GLY A 81 -6.57 -3.12 6.88
N ILE A 82 -5.85 -4.22 6.90
CA ILE A 82 -4.63 -4.44 7.68
C ILE A 82 -3.37 -3.96 6.94
N SER A 83 -2.25 -3.85 7.65
CA SER A 83 -0.93 -3.65 7.02
C SER A 83 -0.40 -4.96 6.43
N SER A 84 0.64 -4.87 5.57
CA SER A 84 1.32 -6.04 5.01
C SER A 84 1.94 -6.97 6.06
N PHE A 85 2.16 -6.50 7.28
CA PHE A 85 2.64 -7.29 8.42
C PHE A 85 1.51 -8.07 9.11
N GLY A 86 0.26 -7.68 8.91
CA GLY A 86 -0.91 -8.36 9.47
C GLY A 86 -1.53 -9.42 8.56
N VAL A 87 -0.93 -9.71 7.41
CA VAL A 87 -1.48 -10.62 6.40
C VAL A 87 -1.62 -12.06 6.93
N ASP A 88 -0.60 -12.57 7.63
CA ASP A 88 -0.65 -13.91 8.23
C ASP A 88 -1.68 -13.97 9.37
N TRP A 89 -1.73 -12.92 10.20
CA TRP A 89 -2.76 -12.82 11.24
C TRP A 89 -4.18 -12.85 10.63
N PHE A 90 -4.42 -12.11 9.55
CA PHE A 90 -5.72 -12.12 8.87
C PHE A 90 -6.05 -13.50 8.30
N ALA A 91 -5.06 -14.17 7.69
CA ALA A 91 -5.21 -15.50 7.16
C ALA A 91 -5.52 -16.56 8.22
N ASP A 92 -4.92 -16.44 9.40
CA ASP A 92 -5.05 -17.42 10.48
C ASP A 92 -6.26 -17.17 11.40
N HIS A 93 -6.70 -15.92 11.56
CA HIS A 93 -7.74 -15.57 12.53
C HIS A 93 -9.04 -15.07 11.90
N VAL A 94 -9.00 -14.46 10.71
CA VAL A 94 -10.20 -13.90 10.06
C VAL A 94 -10.75 -14.85 8.99
N LEU A 95 -9.91 -15.33 8.06
CA LEU A 95 -10.38 -16.18 6.98
C LEU A 95 -11.14 -17.43 7.46
N PRO A 96 -10.73 -18.15 8.54
CA PRO A 96 -11.46 -19.32 9.02
C PRO A 96 -12.89 -19.04 9.47
N LEU A 97 -13.18 -17.78 9.87
CA LEU A 97 -14.49 -17.37 10.38
C LEU A 97 -15.48 -16.97 9.25
N LEU A 98 -15.00 -16.87 8.01
CA LEU A 98 -15.83 -16.43 6.89
C LEU A 98 -16.75 -17.54 6.40
N ALA A 99 -17.97 -17.19 6.05
CA ALA A 99 -18.88 -18.09 5.36
C ALA A 99 -18.43 -18.33 3.90
N PRO A 100 -18.69 -19.51 3.32
CA PRO A 100 -18.47 -19.74 1.89
C PRO A 100 -19.19 -18.68 1.04
N GLY A 101 -18.56 -18.20 -0.03
CA GLY A 101 -19.12 -17.18 -0.92
C GLY A 101 -19.04 -15.73 -0.36
N THR A 102 -18.46 -15.53 0.83
CA THR A 102 -18.10 -14.18 1.29
C THR A 102 -17.12 -13.54 0.32
N LEU A 103 -17.29 -12.25 0.02
CA LEU A 103 -16.33 -11.50 -0.77
C LEU A 103 -15.32 -10.79 0.15
N VAL A 104 -14.04 -11.06 -0.02
CA VAL A 104 -12.96 -10.30 0.63
C VAL A 104 -12.39 -9.27 -0.35
N VAL A 105 -12.34 -8.01 0.08
CA VAL A 105 -11.71 -6.91 -0.65
C VAL A 105 -10.44 -6.50 0.08
N SER A 106 -9.27 -6.82 -0.48
CA SER A 106 -7.98 -6.43 0.08
C SER A 106 -7.62 -5.01 -0.35
N ILE A 107 -7.36 -4.15 0.63
CA ILE A 107 -6.75 -2.84 0.43
C ILE A 107 -5.28 -2.83 0.90
N THR A 108 -4.79 -4.00 1.33
CA THR A 108 -3.42 -4.22 1.78
C THR A 108 -2.50 -4.35 0.58
N LYS A 109 -1.50 -3.49 0.50
CA LYS A 109 -0.52 -3.49 -0.60
C LYS A 109 0.73 -4.25 -0.19
N GLY A 110 1.22 -5.13 -1.07
CA GLY A 110 2.44 -5.86 -0.81
C GLY A 110 2.54 -7.16 -1.58
N LEU A 111 3.72 -7.78 -1.47
CA LEU A 111 4.05 -9.04 -2.09
C LEU A 111 4.61 -9.99 -1.02
N ARG A 112 4.32 -11.27 -1.14
CA ARG A 112 4.80 -12.33 -0.27
C ARG A 112 5.85 -13.16 -1.01
N LEU A 113 7.03 -13.29 -0.40
CA LEU A 113 8.04 -14.24 -0.88
C LEU A 113 7.79 -15.59 -0.21
N GLU A 114 7.56 -16.61 -1.04
CA GLU A 114 7.27 -17.97 -0.58
C GLU A 114 8.55 -18.80 -0.40
N ALA A 115 8.42 -19.94 0.25
CA ALA A 115 9.56 -20.84 0.52
C ALA A 115 10.13 -21.48 -0.75
N ASP A 116 9.36 -21.58 -1.81
CA ASP A 116 9.76 -22.09 -3.13
C ASP A 116 10.39 -21.01 -4.02
N ASP A 117 10.77 -19.88 -3.46
CA ASP A 117 11.35 -18.73 -4.14
C ASP A 117 10.40 -17.98 -5.08
N SER A 118 9.10 -18.32 -5.11
CA SER A 118 8.09 -17.57 -5.84
C SER A 118 7.68 -16.31 -5.07
N LEU A 119 7.25 -15.29 -5.81
CA LEU A 119 6.67 -14.09 -5.25
C LEU A 119 5.18 -14.06 -5.56
N GLN A 120 4.35 -13.84 -4.54
CA GLN A 120 2.92 -13.95 -4.65
C GLN A 120 2.20 -12.67 -4.21
N ILE A 121 1.10 -12.32 -4.89
CA ILE A 121 0.17 -11.28 -4.45
C ILE A 121 -0.72 -11.78 -3.31
N PHE A 122 -1.13 -10.90 -2.40
CA PHE A 122 -1.92 -11.30 -1.23
C PHE A 122 -3.27 -11.94 -1.56
N PRO A 123 -4.04 -11.50 -2.57
CA PRO A 123 -5.27 -12.18 -2.94
C PRO A 123 -5.09 -13.66 -3.29
N ARG A 124 -4.00 -14.02 -3.98
CA ARG A 124 -3.69 -15.43 -4.28
C ARG A 124 -3.32 -16.21 -3.03
N TYR A 125 -2.53 -15.63 -2.15
CA TYR A 125 -2.22 -16.23 -0.85
C TYR A 125 -3.50 -16.51 -0.04
N PHE A 126 -4.41 -15.56 0.05
CA PHE A 126 -5.69 -15.76 0.74
C PHE A 126 -6.56 -16.83 0.06
N ALA A 127 -6.63 -16.80 -1.27
CA ALA A 127 -7.39 -17.79 -2.04
C ALA A 127 -6.84 -19.23 -1.88
N SER A 128 -5.53 -19.39 -1.72
CA SER A 128 -4.92 -20.69 -1.44
C SER A 128 -5.33 -21.24 -0.05
N ARG A 129 -5.63 -20.37 0.91
CA ARG A 129 -6.08 -20.73 2.27
C ARG A 129 -7.60 -20.97 2.35
N ARG A 130 -8.38 -20.25 1.52
CA ARG A 130 -9.86 -20.33 1.50
C ARG A 130 -10.39 -20.24 0.05
N PRO A 131 -10.33 -21.33 -0.71
CA PRO A 131 -10.75 -21.36 -2.11
C PRO A 131 -12.28 -21.22 -2.31
N ASP A 132 -13.04 -21.36 -1.25
CA ASP A 132 -14.51 -21.18 -1.19
C ASP A 132 -14.93 -19.71 -0.92
N VAL A 133 -13.98 -18.79 -0.79
CA VAL A 133 -14.16 -17.35 -0.59
C VAL A 133 -13.72 -16.61 -1.86
N ASP A 134 -14.44 -15.58 -2.22
CA ASP A 134 -14.09 -14.71 -3.36
C ASP A 134 -13.16 -13.56 -2.94
N PHE A 135 -12.20 -13.26 -3.78
CA PHE A 135 -11.20 -12.21 -3.49
C PHE A 135 -11.16 -11.15 -4.58
N ALA A 136 -11.11 -9.90 -4.15
CA ALA A 136 -10.76 -8.74 -4.95
C ALA A 136 -9.71 -7.90 -4.21
N ALA A 137 -8.97 -7.07 -4.95
CA ALA A 137 -8.00 -6.14 -4.38
C ALA A 137 -8.11 -4.77 -5.00
N VAL A 138 -7.44 -3.78 -4.41
CA VAL A 138 -7.52 -2.36 -4.82
C VAL A 138 -6.14 -1.78 -5.01
N GLY A 139 -5.84 -1.30 -6.23
CA GLY A 139 -4.66 -0.49 -6.56
C GLY A 139 -5.06 0.90 -7.07
N GLY A 140 -4.26 1.90 -6.77
CA GLY A 140 -4.46 3.26 -7.27
C GLY A 140 -4.34 4.35 -6.22
N PRO A 141 -4.33 5.63 -6.66
CA PRO A 141 -4.20 6.79 -5.80
C PRO A 141 -5.44 6.95 -4.92
N CYS A 142 -5.26 6.73 -3.63
CA CYS A 142 -6.34 6.90 -2.65
C CYS A 142 -5.76 7.35 -1.31
N ILE A 143 -5.87 8.63 -1.02
CA ILE A 143 -5.49 9.22 0.26
C ILE A 143 -6.69 9.09 1.20
N CYS A 144 -6.49 8.48 2.37
CA CYS A 144 -7.56 8.08 3.28
C CYS A 144 -8.49 9.24 3.72
N PHE A 145 -7.92 10.39 4.08
CA PHE A 145 -8.73 11.54 4.49
C PHE A 145 -9.46 12.18 3.30
N GLU A 146 -8.89 12.16 2.08
CA GLU A 146 -9.57 12.65 0.89
C GLU A 146 -10.76 11.77 0.52
N LEU A 147 -10.60 10.44 0.57
CA LEU A 147 -11.72 9.51 0.38
C LEU A 147 -12.82 9.74 1.42
N PHE A 148 -12.43 9.85 2.69
CA PHE A 148 -13.39 10.06 3.76
C PHE A 148 -14.14 11.40 3.63
N ASP A 149 -13.46 12.44 3.14
CA ASP A 149 -14.00 13.76 2.84
C ASP A 149 -14.76 13.83 1.49
N ARG A 150 -14.99 12.69 0.83
CA ARG A 150 -15.71 12.59 -0.47
C ARG A 150 -15.05 13.37 -1.61
N ARG A 151 -13.71 13.50 -1.61
CA ARG A 151 -12.99 14.06 -2.75
C ARG A 151 -12.96 13.07 -3.90
N GLN A 152 -12.98 13.59 -5.12
CA GLN A 152 -12.93 12.78 -6.34
C GLN A 152 -11.69 11.86 -6.32
N THR A 153 -11.94 10.58 -6.27
CA THR A 153 -10.91 9.52 -6.15
C THR A 153 -11.18 8.46 -7.21
N MET A 154 -10.16 8.02 -7.91
CA MET A 154 -10.26 6.96 -8.90
C MET A 154 -9.23 5.86 -8.63
N VAL A 155 -9.72 4.61 -8.60
CA VAL A 155 -8.90 3.42 -8.32
C VAL A 155 -9.23 2.28 -9.28
N CYS A 156 -8.39 1.24 -9.27
CA CYS A 156 -8.65 -0.01 -9.98
C CYS A 156 -8.89 -1.14 -8.99
N TYR A 157 -10.05 -1.80 -9.11
CA TYR A 157 -10.34 -3.06 -8.43
C TYR A 157 -9.98 -4.21 -9.34
N CYS A 158 -9.32 -5.22 -8.79
CA CYS A 158 -8.88 -6.37 -9.55
C CYS A 158 -9.14 -7.69 -8.81
N GLY A 159 -9.15 -8.79 -9.58
CA GLY A 159 -9.31 -10.13 -9.04
C GLY A 159 -9.41 -11.14 -10.18
N GLU A 160 -9.15 -12.41 -9.91
CA GLU A 160 -9.20 -13.47 -10.94
C GLU A 160 -10.64 -13.79 -11.39
N LYS A 161 -11.64 -13.44 -10.55
CA LYS A 161 -13.06 -13.60 -10.87
C LYS A 161 -13.70 -12.23 -11.07
N MET A 162 -13.99 -11.84 -12.31
CA MET A 162 -14.62 -10.55 -12.61
C MET A 162 -15.97 -10.33 -11.95
N GLU A 163 -16.69 -11.39 -11.60
CA GLU A 163 -17.93 -11.29 -10.85
C GLU A 163 -17.69 -10.73 -9.43
N ALA A 164 -16.66 -11.23 -8.74
CA ALA A 164 -16.23 -10.72 -7.44
C ALA A 164 -15.81 -9.24 -7.51
N VAL A 165 -15.06 -8.87 -8.56
CA VAL A 165 -14.63 -7.48 -8.79
C VAL A 165 -15.82 -6.56 -9.03
N ARG A 166 -16.80 -6.98 -9.85
CA ARG A 166 -18.03 -6.21 -10.09
C ARG A 166 -18.90 -6.10 -8.84
N LYS A 167 -19.01 -7.16 -8.04
CA LYS A 167 -19.69 -7.14 -6.73
C LYS A 167 -19.02 -6.13 -5.80
N ALA A 168 -17.67 -6.15 -5.68
CA ALA A 168 -16.93 -5.16 -4.91
C ALA A 168 -17.20 -3.73 -5.40
N ARG A 169 -17.15 -3.50 -6.72
CA ARG A 169 -17.48 -2.19 -7.30
C ARG A 169 -18.88 -1.73 -6.93
N SER A 170 -19.88 -2.60 -7.00
CA SER A 170 -21.27 -2.23 -6.69
C SER A 170 -21.48 -1.81 -5.24
N VAL A 171 -20.64 -2.29 -4.32
CA VAL A 171 -20.66 -1.93 -2.90
C VAL A 171 -20.00 -0.59 -2.63
N PHE A 172 -18.91 -0.27 -3.31
CA PHE A 172 -18.08 0.88 -2.96
C PHE A 172 -18.14 2.06 -3.93
N ALA A 173 -18.56 1.87 -5.21
CA ALA A 173 -18.57 2.96 -6.18
C ALA A 173 -19.63 4.02 -5.80
N THR A 174 -19.20 5.30 -5.77
CA THR A 174 -20.05 6.46 -5.49
C THR A 174 -19.85 7.53 -6.54
N SER A 175 -20.51 8.69 -6.40
CA SER A 175 -20.28 9.86 -7.25
C SER A 175 -18.89 10.51 -7.08
N TYR A 176 -18.13 10.09 -6.07
CA TYR A 176 -16.77 10.58 -5.77
C TYR A 176 -15.72 9.48 -5.71
N TYR A 177 -16.10 8.20 -5.62
CA TYR A 177 -15.19 7.06 -5.60
C TYR A 177 -15.41 6.22 -6.85
N HIS A 178 -14.61 6.47 -7.87
CA HIS A 178 -14.70 5.86 -9.20
C HIS A 178 -13.84 4.61 -9.25
N ILE A 179 -14.43 3.52 -9.73
CA ILE A 179 -13.78 2.21 -9.71
C ILE A 179 -13.70 1.64 -11.12
N MET A 180 -12.49 1.49 -11.64
CA MET A 180 -12.18 0.64 -12.79
C MET A 180 -12.12 -0.81 -12.33
N CYS A 181 -12.42 -1.76 -13.23
CA CYS A 181 -12.35 -3.19 -12.94
C CYS A 181 -11.37 -3.87 -13.89
N SER A 182 -10.58 -4.82 -13.35
CA SER A 182 -9.63 -5.63 -14.11
C SER A 182 -9.62 -7.08 -13.62
N ASP A 183 -9.41 -8.02 -14.53
CA ASP A 183 -9.11 -9.42 -14.23
C ASP A 183 -7.60 -9.70 -14.08
N ASP A 184 -6.76 -8.71 -14.38
CA ASP A 184 -5.32 -8.81 -14.13
C ASP A 184 -4.97 -8.40 -12.69
N ALA A 185 -5.19 -9.31 -11.76
CA ALA A 185 -4.83 -9.10 -10.36
C ALA A 185 -3.32 -8.91 -10.17
N VAL A 186 -2.48 -9.58 -10.96
CA VAL A 186 -1.02 -9.48 -10.87
C VAL A 186 -0.55 -8.10 -11.31
N GLY A 187 -1.02 -7.62 -12.47
CA GLY A 187 -0.64 -6.32 -12.99
C GLY A 187 -0.99 -5.17 -12.04
N VAL A 188 -2.19 -5.20 -11.46
CA VAL A 188 -2.66 -4.16 -10.53
C VAL A 188 -1.93 -4.25 -9.18
N GLU A 189 -1.90 -5.43 -8.56
CA GLU A 189 -1.34 -5.61 -7.21
C GLU A 189 0.18 -5.43 -7.17
N CYS A 190 0.92 -5.93 -8.17
CA CYS A 190 2.36 -5.69 -8.25
C CYS A 190 2.67 -4.20 -8.44
N SER A 191 1.93 -3.50 -9.30
CA SER A 191 2.10 -2.05 -9.47
C SER A 191 1.85 -1.31 -8.16
N ALA A 192 0.75 -1.62 -7.47
CA ALA A 192 0.38 -1.00 -6.20
C ALA A 192 1.35 -1.32 -5.05
N ALA A 193 1.95 -2.51 -5.02
CA ALA A 193 2.95 -2.89 -4.05
C ALA A 193 4.28 -2.16 -4.27
N LEU A 194 4.78 -2.19 -5.50
CA LEU A 194 6.08 -1.64 -5.88
C LEU A 194 6.15 -0.12 -5.77
N LYS A 195 5.02 0.59 -5.95
CA LYS A 195 5.01 2.06 -5.85
C LYS A 195 5.55 2.57 -4.51
N ASN A 196 5.36 1.83 -3.41
CA ASN A 196 5.90 2.22 -2.12
C ASN A 196 7.43 2.12 -2.08
N ALA A 197 7.99 1.06 -2.68
CA ALA A 197 9.43 0.92 -2.83
C ALA A 197 10.02 2.08 -3.64
N TYR A 198 9.47 2.32 -4.81
CA TYR A 198 10.00 3.34 -5.73
C TYR A 198 9.73 4.77 -5.27
N ALA A 199 8.66 5.03 -4.51
CA ALA A 199 8.47 6.35 -3.89
C ALA A 199 9.60 6.68 -2.89
N MET A 200 10.17 5.68 -2.20
CA MET A 200 11.39 5.87 -1.41
C MET A 200 12.55 6.28 -2.31
N GLY A 201 12.75 5.56 -3.43
CA GLY A 201 13.81 5.88 -4.40
C GLY A 201 13.72 7.30 -4.95
N VAL A 202 12.53 7.74 -5.37
CA VAL A 202 12.31 9.12 -5.83
C VAL A 202 12.60 10.15 -4.73
N SER A 203 12.28 9.82 -3.48
CA SER A 203 12.48 10.70 -2.34
C SER A 203 13.94 10.83 -1.91
N LEU A 204 14.85 9.93 -2.36
CA LEU A 204 16.30 10.08 -2.16
C LEU A 204 16.80 11.41 -2.72
N ALA A 205 16.29 11.85 -3.88
CA ALA A 205 16.69 13.10 -4.52
C ALA A 205 16.50 14.32 -3.62
N VAL A 206 15.40 14.33 -2.85
CA VAL A 206 15.12 15.42 -1.90
C VAL A 206 16.18 15.45 -0.81
N GLY A 207 16.46 14.31 -0.20
CA GLY A 207 17.46 14.19 0.86
C GLY A 207 18.88 14.50 0.38
N LEU A 208 19.25 14.07 -0.84
CA LEU A 208 20.53 14.39 -1.45
C LEU A 208 20.72 15.91 -1.58
N ALA A 209 19.74 16.62 -2.12
CA ALA A 209 19.79 18.06 -2.26
C ALA A 209 19.78 18.80 -0.90
N GLU A 210 19.12 18.26 0.11
CA GLU A 210 19.15 18.80 1.47
C GLU A 210 20.53 18.58 2.11
N ARG A 211 21.17 17.44 1.86
CA ARG A 211 22.53 17.14 2.31
C ARG A 211 23.55 18.10 1.69
N GLU A 212 23.42 18.45 0.42
CA GLU A 212 24.26 19.46 -0.24
C GLU A 212 24.16 20.84 0.44
N LYS A 213 23.03 21.11 1.10
CA LYS A 213 22.80 22.32 1.90
C LYS A 213 23.18 22.18 3.39
N GLY A 214 23.84 21.07 3.75
CA GLY A 214 24.32 20.81 5.11
C GLY A 214 23.26 20.22 6.06
N ILE A 215 22.14 19.68 5.55
CA ILE A 215 21.13 19.02 6.35
C ILE A 215 21.38 17.50 6.27
N ALA A 216 21.93 16.92 7.34
CA ALA A 216 22.33 15.52 7.39
C ALA A 216 21.64 14.74 8.55
N ASP A 217 20.60 15.29 9.14
CA ASP A 217 19.88 14.69 10.27
C ASP A 217 18.35 14.73 10.07
N ALA A 218 17.60 14.38 11.11
CA ALA A 218 16.13 14.31 11.05
C ALA A 218 15.42 15.68 11.25
N ARG A 219 16.13 16.81 11.30
CA ARG A 219 15.51 18.12 11.46
C ARG A 219 14.49 18.43 10.36
N GLY A 220 13.34 18.98 10.75
CA GLY A 220 12.28 19.38 9.82
C GLY A 220 11.51 18.22 9.16
N ILE A 221 11.81 16.97 9.52
CA ILE A 221 10.96 15.83 9.12
C ILE A 221 9.74 15.83 10.03
N THR A 222 8.63 16.32 9.50
CA THR A 222 7.34 16.32 10.21
C THR A 222 6.58 15.01 9.96
N GLU A 223 5.70 14.63 10.90
CA GLU A 223 4.81 13.46 10.73
C GLU A 223 3.85 13.61 9.54
N ASN A 224 3.54 14.85 9.19
CA ASN A 224 2.60 15.20 8.15
C ASN A 224 3.30 15.99 7.03
N CYS A 225 4.07 15.29 6.19
CA CYS A 225 4.28 15.83 4.85
C CYS A 225 2.92 15.77 4.14
N ILE A 226 2.18 16.88 4.15
CA ILE A 226 0.89 16.99 3.48
C ILE A 226 1.17 16.97 1.98
N PRO A 227 0.54 16.08 1.20
CA PRO A 227 0.62 16.13 -0.25
C PRO A 227 0.26 17.54 -0.73
N GLY A 228 1.13 18.14 -1.57
CA GLY A 228 0.92 19.49 -2.08
C GLY A 228 1.45 20.63 -1.20
N ALA A 229 2.03 20.34 -0.02
CA ALA A 229 2.83 21.36 0.67
C ALA A 229 4.06 21.70 -0.18
N PRO A 230 4.38 23.00 -0.35
CA PRO A 230 5.55 23.39 -1.13
C PRO A 230 6.81 22.81 -0.48
N ASP A 231 7.63 22.11 -1.26
CA ASP A 231 8.98 21.73 -0.84
C ASP A 231 9.79 23.01 -0.57
N LEU A 232 10.41 23.08 0.57
CA LEU A 232 11.34 24.17 0.90
C LEU A 232 12.54 24.19 -0.07
N ASN A 233 12.81 23.04 -0.69
CA ASN A 233 13.90 22.83 -1.65
C ASN A 233 13.44 21.94 -2.80
N PRO A 234 12.70 22.45 -3.78
CA PRO A 234 12.22 21.66 -4.90
C PRO A 234 13.39 21.13 -5.74
N VAL A 235 13.36 19.84 -6.05
CA VAL A 235 14.39 19.11 -6.80
C VAL A 235 13.72 18.34 -7.94
N TYR A 236 13.23 19.08 -8.94
CA TYR A 236 12.34 18.51 -9.95
C TYR A 236 13.05 17.55 -10.91
N ASN A 237 14.20 17.92 -11.47
CA ASN A 237 14.86 17.10 -12.50
C ASN A 237 15.30 15.71 -11.95
N PRO A 238 16.03 15.62 -10.83
CA PRO A 238 16.39 14.33 -10.24
C PRO A 238 15.15 13.50 -9.82
N GLN A 239 14.13 14.14 -9.23
CA GLN A 239 12.90 13.43 -8.88
C GLN A 239 12.17 12.90 -10.11
N ALA A 240 12.08 13.68 -11.20
CA ALA A 240 11.45 13.26 -12.44
C ALA A 240 12.20 12.09 -13.11
N ALA A 241 13.54 12.13 -13.11
CA ALA A 241 14.36 11.05 -13.64
C ALA A 241 14.19 9.76 -12.83
N LEU A 242 14.24 9.85 -11.50
CA LEU A 242 13.99 8.69 -10.62
C LEU A 242 12.55 8.17 -10.72
N PHE A 243 11.58 9.05 -10.93
CA PHE A 243 10.18 8.66 -11.18
C PHE A 243 10.05 7.88 -12.49
N ALA A 244 10.67 8.37 -13.57
CA ALA A 244 10.66 7.69 -14.87
C ALA A 244 11.35 6.33 -14.80
N GLN A 245 12.53 6.26 -14.17
CA GLN A 245 13.23 5.00 -13.91
C GLN A 245 12.39 4.04 -13.07
N SER A 246 11.70 4.55 -12.05
CA SER A 246 10.77 3.76 -11.24
C SER A 246 9.68 3.12 -12.07
N CYS A 247 9.04 3.88 -12.95
CA CYS A 247 8.00 3.35 -13.84
C CYS A 247 8.55 2.29 -14.80
N LEU A 248 9.76 2.47 -15.32
CA LEU A 248 10.42 1.50 -16.20
C LEU A 248 10.68 0.17 -15.48
N GLU A 249 11.29 0.23 -14.28
CA GLU A 249 11.59 -0.97 -13.49
C GLU A 249 10.31 -1.65 -12.97
N MET A 250 9.31 -0.87 -12.53
CA MET A 250 8.00 -1.40 -12.14
C MET A 250 7.35 -2.19 -13.29
N ARG A 251 7.40 -1.66 -14.53
CA ARG A 251 6.86 -2.33 -15.70
C ARG A 251 7.55 -3.68 -15.94
N ARG A 252 8.88 -3.68 -15.95
CA ARG A 252 9.67 -4.91 -16.10
C ARG A 252 9.34 -5.93 -15.02
N PHE A 253 9.20 -5.47 -13.79
CA PHE A 253 8.87 -6.34 -12.66
C PHE A 253 7.47 -6.94 -12.78
N VAL A 254 6.46 -6.14 -13.15
CA VAL A 254 5.09 -6.60 -13.39
C VAL A 254 5.06 -7.65 -14.51
N GLU A 255 5.76 -7.41 -15.62
CA GLU A 255 5.88 -8.35 -16.74
C GLU A 255 6.59 -9.65 -16.31
N LEU A 256 7.66 -9.57 -15.50
CA LEU A 256 8.34 -10.72 -14.91
C LEU A 256 7.42 -11.56 -14.03
N MET A 257 6.48 -10.94 -13.33
CA MET A 257 5.45 -11.60 -12.51
C MET A 257 4.29 -12.15 -13.33
N GLY A 258 4.26 -11.94 -14.65
CA GLY A 258 3.21 -12.40 -15.57
C GLY A 258 1.97 -11.49 -15.61
N GLY A 259 2.06 -10.26 -15.11
CA GLY A 259 1.03 -9.23 -15.21
C GLY A 259 1.22 -8.32 -16.42
N ASN A 260 0.21 -7.52 -16.73
CA ASN A 260 0.25 -6.53 -17.79
C ASN A 260 0.97 -5.25 -17.33
N GLY A 261 2.18 -5.00 -17.83
CA GLY A 261 2.99 -3.83 -17.51
C GLY A 261 2.34 -2.48 -17.80
N ASN A 262 1.28 -2.43 -18.63
CA ASN A 262 0.54 -1.19 -18.90
C ASN A 262 -0.16 -0.61 -17.65
N PHE A 263 -0.45 -1.42 -16.63
CA PHE A 263 -0.99 -0.92 -15.37
C PHE A 263 -0.04 0.03 -14.64
N VAL A 264 1.26 -0.06 -14.92
CA VAL A 264 2.25 0.86 -14.35
C VAL A 264 2.05 2.30 -14.84
N ALA A 265 1.69 2.51 -16.10
CA ALA A 265 1.37 3.84 -16.61
C ALA A 265 0.01 4.37 -16.11
N GLY A 266 -0.81 3.51 -15.51
CA GLY A 266 -2.16 3.82 -15.04
C GLY A 266 -2.24 4.16 -13.55
N LEU A 267 -3.47 3.99 -13.01
CA LEU A 267 -3.80 4.33 -11.62
C LEU A 267 -2.96 3.56 -10.60
N PRO A 268 -2.79 2.20 -10.67
CA PRO A 268 -2.11 1.45 -9.62
C PRO A 268 -0.59 1.66 -9.60
N GLY A 269 0.01 2.10 -10.72
CA GLY A 269 1.43 2.40 -10.84
C GLY A 269 1.73 3.89 -10.69
N ALA A 270 1.89 4.60 -11.82
CA ALA A 270 2.30 6.01 -11.86
C ALA A 270 1.34 6.93 -11.09
N GLY A 271 0.03 6.70 -11.15
CA GLY A 271 -0.95 7.49 -10.40
C GLY A 271 -0.75 7.40 -8.89
N ASP A 272 -0.61 6.19 -8.37
CA ASP A 272 -0.40 5.97 -6.92
C ASP A 272 1.03 6.34 -6.48
N LEU A 273 2.03 6.15 -7.35
CA LEU A 273 3.40 6.62 -7.13
C LEU A 273 3.44 8.15 -7.02
N TYR A 274 2.74 8.86 -7.92
CA TYR A 274 2.67 10.33 -7.92
C TYR A 274 2.22 10.88 -6.56
N VAL A 275 1.09 10.42 -6.03
CA VAL A 275 0.61 10.92 -4.73
C VAL A 275 1.49 10.52 -3.56
N THR A 276 2.25 9.42 -3.69
CA THR A 276 3.08 8.87 -2.63
C THR A 276 4.43 9.61 -2.49
N VAL A 277 4.97 10.17 -3.58
CA VAL A 277 6.23 10.92 -3.53
C VAL A 277 6.10 12.29 -2.85
N PHE A 278 4.88 12.82 -2.70
CA PHE A 278 4.68 14.13 -2.08
C PHE A 278 4.52 14.08 -0.56
N GLY A 279 4.37 12.91 0.05
CA GLY A 279 4.16 12.86 1.50
C GLY A 279 4.18 11.47 2.11
N GLY A 280 3.96 11.43 3.42
CA GLY A 280 3.81 10.20 4.17
C GLY A 280 5.13 9.51 4.56
N ARG A 281 4.98 8.30 5.09
CA ARG A 281 6.07 7.52 5.70
C ARG A 281 7.21 7.22 4.73
N THR A 282 6.86 6.89 3.50
CA THR A 282 7.83 6.49 2.46
C THR A 282 8.70 7.66 2.02
N ARG A 283 8.11 8.85 1.84
CA ARG A 283 8.86 10.08 1.55
C ARG A 283 9.87 10.39 2.67
N ARG A 284 9.43 10.33 3.93
CA ARG A 284 10.30 10.56 5.09
C ARG A 284 11.49 9.61 5.11
N LEU A 285 11.24 8.31 4.89
CA LEU A 285 12.27 7.29 4.80
C LEU A 285 13.31 7.64 3.72
N GLY A 286 12.88 7.86 2.48
CA GLY A 286 13.77 8.19 1.36
C GLY A 286 14.54 9.50 1.57
N THR A 287 13.88 10.54 2.09
CA THR A 287 14.55 11.82 2.38
C THR A 287 15.66 11.67 3.43
N LEU A 288 15.41 10.95 4.53
CA LEU A 288 16.43 10.75 5.57
C LEU A 288 17.62 9.92 5.06
N LEU A 289 17.37 8.87 4.27
CA LEU A 289 18.43 8.09 3.63
C LEU A 289 19.24 8.96 2.65
N GLY A 290 18.58 9.79 1.86
CA GLY A 290 19.22 10.75 0.95
C GLY A 290 20.07 11.81 1.67
N ARG A 291 19.68 12.21 2.88
CA ARG A 291 20.49 13.09 3.76
C ARG A 291 21.79 12.41 4.23
N GLY A 292 21.94 11.10 3.99
CA GLY A 292 23.12 10.32 4.36
C GLY A 292 23.02 9.61 5.71
N MET A 293 21.83 9.57 6.31
CA MET A 293 21.59 8.73 7.49
C MET A 293 21.61 7.25 7.08
N THR A 294 22.18 6.40 7.91
CA THR A 294 22.10 4.94 7.72
C THR A 294 20.68 4.46 7.97
N TYR A 295 20.31 3.29 7.43
CA TYR A 295 18.98 2.74 7.66
C TYR A 295 18.70 2.48 9.15
N SER A 296 19.72 2.09 9.91
CA SER A 296 19.63 1.91 11.37
C SER A 296 19.26 3.22 12.06
N GLN A 297 19.91 4.34 11.71
CA GLN A 297 19.59 5.68 12.25
C GLN A 297 18.19 6.14 11.84
N VAL A 298 17.77 5.86 10.60
CA VAL A 298 16.43 6.21 10.14
C VAL A 298 15.35 5.42 10.88
N ARG A 299 15.58 4.14 11.16
CA ARG A 299 14.66 3.31 11.96
C ARG A 299 14.48 3.86 13.37
N GLU A 300 15.54 4.37 13.98
CA GLU A 300 15.48 5.03 15.29
C GLU A 300 14.68 6.33 15.21
N ALA A 301 14.99 7.20 14.24
CA ALA A 301 14.29 8.47 14.02
C ALA A 301 12.81 8.31 13.68
N LEU A 302 12.43 7.20 13.04
CA LEU A 302 11.05 6.86 12.67
C LEU A 302 10.49 5.73 13.57
N SER A 303 10.94 5.64 14.82
CA SER A 303 10.44 4.63 15.77
C SER A 303 8.91 4.67 15.88
N GLY A 304 8.27 3.49 15.88
CA GLY A 304 6.80 3.35 15.88
C GLY A 304 6.13 3.54 14.51
N VAL A 305 6.89 3.88 13.45
CA VAL A 305 6.36 4.02 12.10
C VAL A 305 6.55 2.73 11.32
N THR A 306 5.47 2.21 10.73
CA THR A 306 5.53 1.03 9.86
C THR A 306 6.18 1.39 8.51
N LEU A 307 7.32 0.79 8.19
CA LEU A 307 8.12 1.06 6.98
C LEU A 307 7.87 -0.02 5.90
N GLU A 308 6.67 -0.04 5.30
CA GLU A 308 6.29 -1.03 4.28
C GLU A 308 7.21 -1.00 3.05
N ALA A 309 7.71 0.18 2.67
CA ALA A 309 8.64 0.32 1.56
C ALA A 309 9.89 -0.55 1.73
N ALA A 310 10.48 -0.58 2.93
CA ALA A 310 11.66 -1.39 3.20
C ALA A 310 11.38 -2.89 3.03
N ALA A 311 10.24 -3.37 3.51
CA ALA A 311 9.85 -4.77 3.36
C ALA A 311 9.67 -5.17 1.88
N ILE A 312 9.07 -4.31 1.07
CA ILE A 312 8.88 -4.57 -0.37
C ILE A 312 10.22 -4.55 -1.11
N ILE A 313 11.10 -3.59 -0.83
CA ILE A 313 12.42 -3.51 -1.46
C ILE A 313 13.21 -4.79 -1.19
N THR A 314 13.30 -5.21 0.07
CA THR A 314 14.04 -6.42 0.45
C THR A 314 13.49 -7.67 -0.24
N ARG A 315 12.17 -7.86 -0.25
CA ARG A 315 11.53 -9.01 -0.90
C ARG A 315 11.70 -9.00 -2.43
N ALA A 316 11.53 -7.83 -3.06
CA ALA A 316 11.69 -7.70 -4.51
C ALA A 316 13.14 -7.93 -4.94
N ALA A 317 14.12 -7.36 -4.24
CA ALA A 317 15.54 -7.56 -4.54
C ALA A 317 15.96 -9.03 -4.31
N GLU A 318 15.49 -9.66 -3.24
CA GLU A 318 15.76 -11.07 -2.99
C GLU A 318 15.15 -11.96 -4.09
N PHE A 319 13.91 -11.70 -4.48
CA PHE A 319 13.29 -12.39 -5.63
C PHE A 319 14.12 -12.23 -6.91
N LEU A 320 14.57 -11.02 -7.24
CA LEU A 320 15.40 -10.77 -8.43
C LEU A 320 16.73 -11.55 -8.39
N ARG A 321 17.40 -11.61 -7.23
CA ARG A 321 18.63 -12.41 -7.06
C ARG A 321 18.37 -13.91 -7.25
N ARG A 322 17.27 -14.42 -6.73
CA ARG A 322 16.88 -15.83 -6.88
C ARG A 322 16.48 -16.13 -8.32
N ALA A 323 15.73 -15.25 -8.96
CA ALA A 323 15.35 -15.35 -10.36
C ALA A 323 16.57 -15.29 -11.30
N GLN A 324 17.61 -14.54 -10.95
CA GLN A 324 18.89 -14.53 -11.68
C GLN A 324 19.56 -15.90 -11.68
N LYS A 325 19.60 -16.59 -10.52
CA LYS A 325 20.22 -17.93 -10.43
C LYS A 325 19.55 -18.96 -11.33
N SER A 326 18.26 -18.77 -11.61
CA SER A 326 17.47 -19.61 -12.53
C SER A 326 17.39 -19.07 -13.96
N GLY A 327 18.09 -17.98 -14.27
CA GLY A 327 18.10 -17.35 -15.60
C GLY A 327 16.78 -16.64 -15.98
N LYS A 328 15.89 -16.43 -15.03
CA LYS A 328 14.57 -15.80 -15.27
C LYS A 328 14.58 -14.27 -15.23
N ALA A 329 15.56 -13.68 -14.56
CA ALA A 329 15.71 -12.23 -14.46
C ALA A 329 17.19 -11.81 -14.46
N ASP A 330 17.45 -10.58 -14.91
CA ASP A 330 18.73 -9.92 -14.75
C ASP A 330 18.56 -8.71 -13.80
N PRO A 331 19.12 -8.75 -12.58
CA PRO A 331 19.06 -7.62 -11.65
C PRO A 331 19.65 -6.32 -12.20
N LYS A 332 20.52 -6.37 -13.20
CA LYS A 332 21.05 -5.18 -13.88
C LYS A 332 19.97 -4.36 -14.59
N LEU A 333 18.83 -4.97 -14.90
CA LEU A 333 17.65 -4.27 -15.46
C LEU A 333 16.85 -3.51 -14.40
N PHE A 334 17.23 -3.63 -13.12
CA PHE A 334 16.57 -3.02 -11.96
C PHE A 334 17.56 -2.21 -11.10
N PRO A 335 18.37 -1.31 -11.72
CA PRO A 335 19.45 -0.64 -11.01
C PRO A 335 18.96 0.18 -9.80
N LEU A 336 17.81 0.86 -9.90
CA LEU A 336 17.26 1.62 -8.78
C LEU A 336 16.78 0.70 -7.65
N MET A 337 16.09 -0.41 -7.95
CA MET A 337 15.68 -1.39 -6.95
C MET A 337 16.87 -1.96 -6.20
N MET A 338 17.92 -2.38 -6.94
CA MET A 338 19.11 -2.97 -6.34
C MET A 338 19.91 -1.94 -5.53
N HIS A 339 19.93 -0.69 -5.97
CA HIS A 339 20.52 0.41 -5.19
C HIS A 339 19.77 0.65 -3.88
N MET A 340 18.44 0.74 -3.94
CA MET A 340 17.61 0.88 -2.72
C MET A 340 17.82 -0.26 -1.73
N ASP A 341 17.94 -1.48 -2.23
CA ASP A 341 18.25 -2.65 -1.40
C ASP A 341 19.64 -2.56 -0.75
N SER A 342 20.65 -2.10 -1.48
CA SER A 342 21.99 -1.92 -0.92
C SER A 342 22.03 -0.85 0.19
N ILE A 343 21.24 0.21 0.07
CA ILE A 343 21.08 1.22 1.13
C ILE A 343 20.46 0.60 2.40
N LEU A 344 19.42 -0.23 2.24
CA LEU A 344 18.70 -0.80 3.37
C LEU A 344 19.43 -1.97 4.05
N ASN A 345 20.02 -2.85 3.26
CA ASN A 345 20.54 -4.13 3.75
C ASN A 345 22.09 -4.21 3.82
N ALA A 346 22.80 -3.28 3.18
CA ALA A 346 24.26 -3.16 3.25
C ALA A 346 24.72 -1.77 3.76
N GLU A 347 23.79 -0.92 4.19
CA GLU A 347 24.04 0.46 4.63
C GLU A 347 24.91 1.27 3.64
N SER A 348 24.78 0.97 2.34
CA SER A 348 25.50 1.70 1.29
C SER A 348 25.03 3.16 1.26
N PRO A 349 25.90 4.11 0.90
CA PRO A 349 25.48 5.50 0.74
C PRO A 349 24.40 5.66 -0.32
N ALA A 350 23.44 6.57 -0.10
CA ALA A 350 22.49 6.98 -1.12
C ALA A 350 23.25 7.78 -2.20
N ALA A 351 23.60 7.12 -3.30
CA ALA A 351 24.30 7.67 -4.45
C ALA A 351 23.83 6.95 -5.71
N PRO A 352 22.68 7.32 -6.30
CA PRO A 352 22.16 6.68 -7.50
C PRO A 352 23.16 6.76 -8.64
N ASP A 353 23.41 5.62 -9.31
CA ASP A 353 24.21 5.55 -10.51
C ASP A 353 23.35 5.98 -11.71
N TRP A 354 23.47 7.25 -12.07
CA TRP A 354 22.67 7.85 -13.14
C TRP A 354 22.96 7.24 -14.52
N ASP A 355 24.17 6.76 -14.75
CA ASP A 355 24.58 6.15 -16.03
C ASP A 355 23.98 4.74 -16.21
N ALA A 356 23.58 4.11 -15.12
CA ALA A 356 22.90 2.81 -15.15
C ALA A 356 21.41 2.92 -15.50
N PHE A 357 20.83 4.13 -15.52
CA PHE A 357 19.40 4.36 -15.76
C PHE A 357 19.09 4.47 -17.26
N GLY A 358 17.80 4.30 -17.62
CA GLY A 358 17.30 4.54 -18.99
C GLY A 358 17.64 3.43 -19.99
N GLY A 359 18.18 2.31 -19.59
CA GLY A 359 18.38 1.15 -20.48
C GLY A 359 17.05 0.59 -21.01
N PHE A 360 16.74 0.79 -22.29
CA PHE A 360 15.55 0.27 -22.99
C PHE A 360 15.86 -1.06 -23.65
#